data_78036ab4a28cbf97aa88e3433667e923
#
_entry.id   78036ab4a28cbf97aa88e3433667e923
#
_cell.length_a   1.000
_cell.length_b   1.000
_cell.length_c   1.000
_cell.angle_alpha   90.00
_cell.angle_beta   90.00
_cell.angle_gamma   90.00
#
_symmetry.space_group_name_H-M   'P 1'
#
loop_
_entity.id
_entity.type
_entity.pdbx_description
1 polymer ?
#
loop_
_entity_poly.entity_id
_entity_poly.type
_entity_poly.pdbx_seq_one_letter_code
_entity_poly.pdbx_strand_id
1 'polypeptide(L)'
;MLKKTELDEGGGNMAKDRRGGKPEWYPLDNAGVLYSAIQKENYSAIYRFSAVMAAPVDPDALQRAVERTMPRFPSFAVRIKRGAFWHYFEPNHAAGPFVKPDIANPCQPVRFQEDNGWLVRFYYYETRISLEVFHAVSDGAGALVFFKTLLAVYLRELGHIIPNTCGILDVDEPPRPEEREDAYERYATDRKSVV
;
A
#
# COMPACT_ATOMS: atom_id res chain seq x y z
N MET A 1 13.10 -63.15 -5.84
CA MET A 1 13.56 -62.10 -6.79
C MET A 1 12.54 -60.97 -6.77
N LEU A 2 12.66 -60.03 -5.83
CA LEU A 2 11.73 -58.95 -5.60
C LEU A 2 12.41 -57.65 -6.02
N LYS A 3 11.80 -56.91 -6.99
CA LYS A 3 12.25 -55.64 -7.49
C LYS A 3 11.92 -54.54 -6.46
N LYS A 4 12.93 -53.80 -6.06
CA LYS A 4 12.87 -52.61 -5.25
C LYS A 4 12.34 -51.46 -6.11
N THR A 5 11.21 -50.89 -5.74
CA THR A 5 10.66 -49.65 -6.38
C THR A 5 11.29 -48.48 -5.69
N GLU A 6 12.05 -47.67 -6.43
CA GLU A 6 12.60 -46.40 -6.00
C GLU A 6 11.45 -45.38 -5.94
N LEU A 7 11.33 -44.72 -4.80
CA LEU A 7 10.49 -43.54 -4.63
C LEU A 7 11.26 -42.30 -5.15
N ASP A 8 10.75 -41.74 -6.21
CA ASP A 8 11.22 -40.50 -6.81
C ASP A 8 10.86 -39.34 -5.87
N GLU A 9 11.86 -38.73 -5.24
CA GLU A 9 11.74 -37.50 -4.47
C GLU A 9 11.62 -36.31 -5.44
N GLY A 10 10.37 -35.92 -5.72
CA GLY A 10 10.07 -34.71 -6.50
C GLY A 10 10.58 -33.44 -5.83
N GLY A 11 11.85 -33.15 -5.97
CA GLY A 11 12.44 -31.87 -5.66
C GLY A 11 11.84 -30.77 -6.55
N GLY A 12 10.96 -29.94 -5.99
CA GLY A 12 10.39 -28.79 -6.65
C GLY A 12 11.50 -27.84 -7.12
N ASN A 13 11.76 -27.86 -8.40
CA ASN A 13 12.73 -27.01 -9.06
C ASN A 13 12.20 -25.56 -9.07
N MET A 14 12.65 -24.75 -8.10
CA MET A 14 12.48 -23.30 -8.12
C MET A 14 13.22 -22.76 -9.33
N ALA A 15 12.51 -22.44 -10.39
CA ALA A 15 13.03 -21.77 -11.55
C ALA A 15 13.65 -20.43 -11.13
N LYS A 16 14.98 -20.38 -11.00
CA LYS A 16 15.73 -19.13 -10.89
C LYS A 16 15.52 -18.32 -12.17
N ASP A 17 14.77 -17.22 -12.06
CA ASP A 17 14.79 -16.22 -13.13
C ASP A 17 16.22 -15.69 -13.29
N ARG A 18 16.80 -15.92 -14.46
CA ARG A 18 18.19 -15.59 -14.81
C ARG A 18 18.42 -14.10 -15.09
N ARG A 19 17.44 -13.25 -14.83
CA ARG A 19 17.55 -11.79 -14.86
C ARG A 19 17.70 -11.31 -13.42
N GLY A 20 18.88 -11.01 -12.97
CA GLY A 20 19.28 -10.59 -11.62
C GLY A 20 18.44 -9.47 -10.95
N GLY A 21 17.13 -9.52 -11.05
CA GLY A 21 16.16 -8.68 -10.35
C GLY A 21 15.94 -9.21 -8.94
N LYS A 22 15.96 -8.32 -7.95
CA LYS A 22 15.46 -8.62 -6.59
C LYS A 22 14.03 -9.16 -6.70
N PRO A 23 13.62 -10.10 -5.84
CA PRO A 23 12.26 -10.63 -5.86
C PRO A 23 11.24 -9.49 -5.72
N GLU A 24 10.21 -9.50 -6.56
CA GLU A 24 9.14 -8.50 -6.59
C GLU A 24 8.15 -8.64 -5.41
N TRP A 25 8.46 -9.44 -4.40
CA TRP A 25 7.62 -9.63 -3.23
C TRP A 25 8.34 -9.17 -1.96
N TYR A 26 7.57 -8.63 -1.02
CA TYR A 26 8.09 -8.16 0.26
C TYR A 26 7.37 -8.91 1.40
N PRO A 27 8.10 -9.43 2.41
CA PRO A 27 7.44 -9.98 3.59
C PRO A 27 6.62 -8.88 4.27
N LEU A 28 5.47 -9.26 4.84
CA LEU A 28 4.80 -8.36 5.77
C LEU A 28 5.69 -8.22 7.01
N ASP A 29 5.79 -7.00 7.52
CA ASP A 29 6.37 -6.77 8.84
C ASP A 29 5.54 -7.45 9.94
N ASN A 30 6.06 -7.49 11.17
CA ASN A 30 5.36 -8.11 12.30
C ASN A 30 3.99 -7.45 12.57
N ALA A 31 3.86 -6.15 12.33
CA ALA A 31 2.60 -5.43 12.46
C ALA A 31 1.61 -5.82 11.35
N GLY A 32 2.09 -5.92 10.09
CA GLY A 32 1.27 -6.35 8.97
C GLY A 32 0.75 -7.77 9.10
N VAL A 33 1.57 -8.71 9.60
CA VAL A 33 1.14 -10.08 9.93
C VAL A 33 0.05 -10.05 10.99
N LEU A 34 0.22 -9.27 12.06
CA LEU A 34 -0.77 -9.12 13.12
C LEU A 34 -2.07 -8.53 12.58
N TYR A 35 -2.02 -7.43 11.84
CA TYR A 35 -3.21 -6.79 11.29
C TYR A 35 -3.98 -7.66 10.31
N SER A 36 -3.30 -8.44 9.48
CA SER A 36 -3.96 -9.37 8.56
C SER A 36 -4.63 -10.54 9.29
N ALA A 37 -4.06 -10.98 10.43
CA ALA A 37 -4.59 -12.07 11.23
C ALA A 37 -5.79 -11.67 12.10
N ILE A 38 -5.83 -10.42 12.59
CA ILE A 38 -6.90 -9.94 13.50
C ILE A 38 -8.07 -9.29 12.77
N GLN A 39 -8.00 -9.12 11.45
CA GLN A 39 -9.11 -8.57 10.68
C GLN A 39 -10.33 -9.50 10.76
N LYS A 40 -11.41 -9.02 11.38
CA LYS A 40 -12.71 -9.72 11.54
C LYS A 40 -13.82 -8.80 11.06
N GLU A 41 -15.03 -9.34 10.88
CA GLU A 41 -16.21 -8.56 10.45
C GLU A 41 -16.46 -7.29 11.31
N ASN A 42 -16.13 -7.35 12.58
CA ASN A 42 -16.35 -6.23 13.52
C ASN A 42 -15.08 -5.44 13.87
N TYR A 43 -13.92 -5.78 13.28
CA TYR A 43 -12.67 -5.08 13.50
C TYR A 43 -11.93 -4.93 12.17
N SER A 44 -11.78 -3.69 11.73
CA SER A 44 -10.95 -3.38 10.57
C SER A 44 -9.66 -2.71 11.03
N ALA A 45 -8.53 -3.16 10.49
CA ALA A 45 -7.25 -2.47 10.64
C ALA A 45 -7.14 -1.36 9.58
N ILE A 46 -8.19 -0.57 9.42
CA ILE A 46 -8.28 0.57 8.51
C ILE A 46 -8.32 1.85 9.32
N TYR A 47 -7.59 2.84 8.90
CA TYR A 47 -7.73 4.20 9.38
C TYR A 47 -7.97 5.16 8.24
N ARG A 48 -8.51 6.34 8.54
CA ARG A 48 -8.93 7.33 7.55
C ARG A 48 -8.33 8.70 7.85
N PHE A 49 -7.80 9.34 6.82
CA PHE A 49 -7.59 10.79 6.77
C PHE A 49 -8.66 11.44 5.93
N SER A 50 -9.04 12.66 6.30
CA SER A 50 -9.98 13.47 5.52
C SER A 50 -9.51 14.92 5.51
N ALA A 51 -9.70 15.58 4.36
CA ALA A 51 -9.47 17.01 4.18
C ALA A 51 -10.73 17.65 3.63
N VAL A 52 -11.07 18.83 4.14
CA VAL A 52 -12.17 19.64 3.64
C VAL A 52 -11.59 20.73 2.75
N MET A 53 -12.06 20.78 1.52
CA MET A 53 -11.66 21.75 0.50
C MET A 53 -12.55 23.00 0.56
N ALA A 54 -12.07 24.11 0.03
CA ALA A 54 -12.85 25.35 -0.04
C ALA A 54 -13.97 25.32 -1.10
N ALA A 55 -13.90 24.40 -2.06
CA ALA A 55 -14.85 24.22 -3.14
C ALA A 55 -15.25 22.73 -3.27
N PRO A 56 -16.35 22.41 -3.97
CA PRO A 56 -16.71 21.05 -4.28
C PRO A 56 -15.59 20.30 -4.98
N VAL A 57 -15.42 19.02 -4.61
CA VAL A 57 -14.39 18.15 -5.18
C VAL A 57 -14.75 17.79 -6.62
N ASP A 58 -13.79 17.97 -7.53
CA ASP A 58 -13.84 17.42 -8.89
C ASP A 58 -13.32 15.96 -8.87
N PRO A 59 -14.17 14.95 -9.08
CA PRO A 59 -13.77 13.55 -9.00
C PRO A 59 -12.76 13.15 -10.08
N ASP A 60 -12.87 13.74 -11.28
CA ASP A 60 -11.96 13.41 -12.39
C ASP A 60 -10.58 13.99 -12.16
N ALA A 61 -10.49 15.21 -11.64
CA ALA A 61 -9.22 15.80 -11.22
C ALA A 61 -8.59 15.01 -10.06
N LEU A 62 -9.41 14.53 -9.11
CA LEU A 62 -8.93 13.69 -8.02
C LEU A 62 -8.44 12.33 -8.52
N GLN A 63 -9.12 11.72 -9.49
CA GLN A 63 -8.66 10.47 -10.11
C GLN A 63 -7.29 10.65 -10.79
N ARG A 64 -7.12 11.72 -11.58
CA ARG A 64 -5.81 12.02 -12.21
C ARG A 64 -4.72 12.26 -11.16
N ALA A 65 -5.05 12.94 -10.06
CA ALA A 65 -4.13 13.16 -8.96
C ALA A 65 -3.70 11.84 -8.30
N VAL A 66 -4.63 10.89 -8.08
CA VAL A 66 -4.32 9.55 -7.57
C VAL A 66 -3.37 8.83 -8.52
N GLU A 67 -3.69 8.77 -9.81
CA GLU A 67 -2.88 8.09 -10.83
C GLU A 67 -1.46 8.67 -10.92
N ARG A 68 -1.32 9.97 -10.76
CA ARG A 68 -0.02 10.66 -10.78
C ARG A 68 0.76 10.49 -9.47
N THR A 69 0.07 10.37 -8.33
CA THR A 69 0.71 10.23 -7.02
C THR A 69 1.19 8.81 -6.73
N MET A 70 0.40 7.79 -7.11
CA MET A 70 0.67 6.39 -6.79
C MET A 70 2.08 5.90 -7.18
N PRO A 71 2.64 6.22 -8.37
CA PRO A 71 3.98 5.77 -8.74
C PRO A 71 5.10 6.27 -7.81
N ARG A 72 4.89 7.42 -7.16
CA ARG A 72 5.86 7.99 -6.19
C ARG A 72 5.89 7.22 -4.87
N PHE A 73 4.84 6.45 -4.57
CA PHE A 73 4.66 5.73 -3.31
C PHE A 73 4.45 4.22 -3.57
N PRO A 74 5.47 3.48 -4.00
CA PRO A 74 5.34 2.07 -4.36
C PRO A 74 4.89 1.17 -3.20
N SER A 75 5.13 1.56 -1.94
CA SER A 75 4.62 0.88 -0.76
C SER A 75 3.09 0.88 -0.66
N PHE A 76 2.42 1.87 -1.28
CA PHE A 76 0.96 1.93 -1.36
C PHE A 76 0.40 1.15 -2.56
N ALA A 77 1.22 0.89 -3.57
CA ALA A 77 0.85 0.17 -4.79
C ALA A 77 1.07 -1.35 -4.64
N VAL A 78 0.58 -1.92 -3.55
CA VAL A 78 0.73 -3.33 -3.24
C VAL A 78 -0.61 -4.01 -3.00
N ARG A 79 -0.62 -5.34 -3.12
CA ARG A 79 -1.72 -6.21 -2.71
C ARG A 79 -1.22 -7.34 -1.83
N ILE A 80 -2.11 -7.90 -1.00
CA ILE A 80 -1.80 -9.08 -0.18
C ILE A 80 -2.05 -10.35 -0.98
N LYS A 81 -1.08 -11.25 -0.94
CA LYS A 81 -1.21 -12.63 -1.40
C LYS A 81 -1.05 -13.60 -0.23
N ARG A 82 -1.79 -14.68 -0.33
CA ARG A 82 -1.67 -15.80 0.62
C ARG A 82 -0.69 -16.83 0.08
N GLY A 83 0.43 -17.01 0.79
CA GLY A 83 1.33 -18.14 0.61
C GLY A 83 0.80 -19.39 1.31
N ALA A 84 1.58 -20.47 1.32
CA ALA A 84 1.20 -21.72 1.96
C ALA A 84 0.97 -21.58 3.48
N PHE A 85 1.77 -20.73 4.14
CA PHE A 85 1.77 -20.55 5.61
C PHE A 85 1.71 -19.10 6.07
N TRP A 86 1.92 -18.12 5.16
CA TRP A 86 1.96 -16.69 5.50
C TRP A 86 1.38 -15.82 4.39
N HIS A 87 1.06 -14.57 4.73
CA HIS A 87 0.72 -13.54 3.77
C HIS A 87 1.96 -12.73 3.41
N TYR A 88 2.00 -12.18 2.18
CA TYR A 88 3.07 -11.31 1.73
C TYR A 88 2.53 -10.22 0.79
N PHE A 89 3.28 -9.13 0.65
CA PHE A 89 2.98 -8.10 -0.31
C PHE A 89 3.61 -8.42 -1.66
N GLU A 90 2.88 -8.15 -2.73
CA GLU A 90 3.41 -8.05 -4.08
C GLU A 90 2.92 -6.75 -4.73
N PRO A 91 3.66 -6.19 -5.72
CA PRO A 91 3.19 -5.04 -6.47
C PRO A 91 1.81 -5.29 -7.07
N ASN A 92 0.92 -4.30 -6.97
CA ASN A 92 -0.40 -4.37 -7.56
C ASN A 92 -0.40 -3.67 -8.92
N HIS A 93 -0.47 -4.45 -9.99
CA HIS A 93 -0.56 -3.96 -11.37
C HIS A 93 -1.99 -3.94 -11.92
N ALA A 94 -2.98 -4.19 -11.08
CA ALA A 94 -4.38 -4.14 -11.48
C ALA A 94 -4.85 -2.70 -11.71
N ALA A 95 -5.91 -2.54 -12.50
CA ALA A 95 -6.53 -1.22 -12.72
C ALA A 95 -6.98 -0.58 -11.40
N GLY A 96 -6.81 0.72 -11.28
CA GLY A 96 -7.13 1.49 -10.08
C GLY A 96 -5.87 1.93 -9.31
N PRO A 97 -6.01 2.35 -8.06
CA PRO A 97 -7.27 2.46 -7.31
C PRO A 97 -8.19 3.56 -7.86
N PHE A 98 -9.50 3.32 -7.77
CA PHE A 98 -10.50 4.26 -8.28
C PHE A 98 -11.06 5.15 -7.17
N VAL A 99 -11.25 6.43 -7.50
CA VAL A 99 -11.96 7.38 -6.65
C VAL A 99 -13.46 7.07 -6.68
N LYS A 100 -14.09 7.01 -5.51
CA LYS A 100 -15.51 6.66 -5.34
C LYS A 100 -16.24 7.70 -4.51
N PRO A 101 -17.56 7.87 -4.70
CA PRO A 101 -18.38 8.59 -3.72
C PRO A 101 -18.22 7.98 -2.32
N ASP A 102 -18.22 8.83 -1.30
CA ASP A 102 -18.05 8.40 0.09
C ASP A 102 -19.24 7.56 0.57
N ILE A 103 -18.98 6.65 1.49
CA ILE A 103 -19.94 5.68 2.01
C ILE A 103 -20.40 6.07 3.42
N ALA A 104 -21.62 5.67 3.77
CA ALA A 104 -22.22 5.99 5.08
C ALA A 104 -21.47 5.34 6.27
N ASN A 105 -20.80 4.21 6.02
CA ASN A 105 -20.08 3.46 7.05
C ASN A 105 -18.60 3.33 6.66
N PRO A 106 -17.75 4.30 7.03
CA PRO A 106 -16.33 4.30 6.67
C PRO A 106 -15.53 3.21 7.39
N CYS A 107 -14.29 3.02 6.93
CA CYS A 107 -13.31 2.07 7.51
C CYS A 107 -13.80 0.62 7.53
N GLN A 108 -14.60 0.21 6.53
CA GLN A 108 -15.01 -1.18 6.38
C GLN A 108 -13.80 -2.09 6.16
N PRO A 109 -13.81 -3.33 6.68
CA PRO A 109 -12.75 -4.30 6.46
C PRO A 109 -12.37 -4.42 4.98
N VAL A 110 -11.07 -4.57 4.70
CA VAL A 110 -10.60 -4.85 3.34
C VAL A 110 -10.89 -6.31 3.02
N ARG A 111 -11.59 -6.53 1.92
CA ARG A 111 -11.69 -7.85 1.32
C ARG A 111 -10.63 -7.95 0.22
N PHE A 112 -9.55 -8.68 0.48
CA PHE A 112 -8.35 -8.72 -0.38
C PHE A 112 -8.60 -9.15 -1.83
N GLN A 113 -9.76 -9.69 -2.12
CA GLN A 113 -10.18 -10.08 -3.48
C GLN A 113 -11.08 -9.05 -4.16
N GLU A 114 -11.60 -8.08 -3.41
CA GLU A 114 -12.40 -6.98 -3.93
C GLU A 114 -11.51 -5.79 -4.31
N ASP A 115 -12.07 -4.83 -5.02
CA ASP A 115 -11.39 -3.59 -5.45
C ASP A 115 -10.03 -3.87 -6.14
N ASN A 116 -9.93 -4.95 -6.90
CA ASN A 116 -8.67 -5.39 -7.54
C ASN A 116 -7.51 -5.61 -6.56
N GLY A 117 -7.82 -5.87 -5.29
CA GLY A 117 -6.82 -6.11 -4.23
C GLY A 117 -6.13 -4.86 -3.70
N TRP A 118 -6.61 -3.66 -4.02
CA TRP A 118 -6.08 -2.42 -3.48
C TRP A 118 -6.32 -2.32 -1.97
N LEU A 119 -5.30 -1.93 -1.25
CA LEU A 119 -5.29 -1.80 0.22
C LEU A 119 -5.50 -0.34 0.67
N VAL A 120 -5.69 0.55 -0.29
CA VAL A 120 -6.00 1.96 -0.12
C VAL A 120 -7.26 2.29 -0.90
N ARG A 121 -8.06 3.19 -0.36
CA ARG A 121 -9.33 3.62 -0.95
C ARG A 121 -9.43 5.12 -0.93
N PHE A 122 -9.96 5.70 -2.01
CA PHE A 122 -10.11 7.14 -2.19
C PHE A 122 -11.59 7.47 -2.33
N TYR A 123 -12.04 8.41 -1.52
CA TYR A 123 -13.43 8.82 -1.48
C TYR A 123 -13.57 10.33 -1.57
N TYR A 124 -14.68 10.79 -2.12
CA TYR A 124 -15.09 12.19 -2.09
C TYR A 124 -16.55 12.32 -1.68
N TYR A 125 -16.87 13.42 -1.03
CA TYR A 125 -18.23 13.83 -0.72
C TYR A 125 -18.27 15.35 -0.60
N GLU A 126 -19.06 16.01 -1.45
CA GLU A 126 -19.14 17.47 -1.51
C GLU A 126 -17.75 18.12 -1.56
N THR A 127 -17.32 18.77 -0.48
CA THR A 127 -16.01 19.42 -0.35
C THR A 127 -14.95 18.53 0.31
N ARG A 128 -15.28 17.29 0.68
CA ARG A 128 -14.36 16.42 1.43
C ARG A 128 -13.70 15.39 0.54
N ILE A 129 -12.38 15.27 0.65
CA ILE A 129 -11.57 14.17 0.13
C ILE A 129 -11.16 13.29 1.30
N SER A 130 -11.30 11.96 1.15
CA SER A 130 -10.91 11.00 2.17
C SER A 130 -10.03 9.91 1.61
N LEU A 131 -9.03 9.52 2.39
CA LEU A 131 -8.13 8.40 2.16
C LEU A 131 -8.33 7.37 3.26
N GLU A 132 -8.63 6.13 2.91
CA GLU A 132 -8.57 4.98 3.81
C GLU A 132 -7.36 4.12 3.50
N VAL A 133 -6.65 3.71 4.53
CA VAL A 133 -5.43 2.91 4.42
C VAL A 133 -5.53 1.68 5.32
N PHE A 134 -5.25 0.51 4.77
CA PHE A 134 -5.04 -0.68 5.57
C PHE A 134 -3.72 -0.56 6.34
N HIS A 135 -3.76 -0.72 7.65
CA HIS A 135 -2.66 -0.35 8.54
C HIS A 135 -1.34 -1.13 8.29
N ALA A 136 -1.44 -2.29 7.62
CA ALA A 136 -0.26 -3.03 7.20
C ALA A 136 0.52 -2.38 6.04
N VAL A 137 -0.10 -1.43 5.30
CA VAL A 137 0.54 -0.72 4.17
C VAL A 137 1.47 0.39 4.66
N SER A 138 1.02 1.13 5.67
CA SER A 138 1.75 2.28 6.20
C SER A 138 1.25 2.63 7.60
N ASP A 139 2.10 3.25 8.38
CA ASP A 139 1.71 3.96 9.60
C ASP A 139 1.02 5.30 9.29
N GLY A 140 0.53 5.98 10.33
CA GLY A 140 -0.13 7.27 10.19
C GLY A 140 0.78 8.37 9.64
N ALA A 141 2.08 8.33 9.93
CA ALA A 141 3.03 9.35 9.47
C ALA A 141 3.29 9.22 7.96
N GLY A 142 3.57 8.02 7.48
CA GLY A 142 3.76 7.74 6.06
C GLY A 142 2.51 8.03 5.23
N ALA A 143 1.34 7.63 5.73
CA ALA A 143 0.09 7.92 5.06
C ALA A 143 -0.28 9.41 5.06
N LEU A 144 0.13 10.18 6.07
CA LEU A 144 -0.05 11.62 6.06
C LEU A 144 0.81 12.31 5.01
N VAL A 145 2.05 11.86 4.80
CA VAL A 145 2.93 12.35 3.71
C VAL A 145 2.29 12.04 2.36
N PHE A 146 1.82 10.80 2.15
CA PHE A 146 1.09 10.42 0.96
C PHE A 146 -0.13 11.33 0.74
N PHE A 147 -0.97 11.50 1.75
CA PHE A 147 -2.21 12.26 1.64
C PHE A 147 -1.97 13.74 1.34
N LYS A 148 -0.99 14.37 2.00
CA LYS A 148 -0.57 15.75 1.69
C LYS A 148 -0.09 15.89 0.24
N THR A 149 0.71 14.93 -0.23
CA THR A 149 1.20 14.92 -1.61
C THR A 149 0.05 14.79 -2.60
N LEU A 150 -0.89 13.87 -2.35
CA LEU A 150 -2.10 13.70 -3.16
C LEU A 150 -2.91 15.01 -3.23
N LEU A 151 -3.17 15.66 -2.10
CA LEU A 151 -3.92 16.91 -2.06
C LEU A 151 -3.20 18.04 -2.83
N ALA A 152 -1.87 18.10 -2.73
CA ALA A 152 -1.09 19.07 -3.50
C ALA A 152 -1.17 18.81 -5.00
N VAL A 153 -1.09 17.55 -5.43
CA VAL A 153 -1.26 17.17 -6.85
C VAL A 153 -2.68 17.47 -7.31
N TYR A 154 -3.70 17.16 -6.52
CA TYR A 154 -5.09 17.49 -6.82
C TYR A 154 -5.30 19.01 -7.03
N LEU A 155 -4.76 19.83 -6.14
CA LEU A 155 -4.86 21.29 -6.28
C LEU A 155 -4.10 21.80 -7.51
N ARG A 156 -2.97 21.19 -7.86
CA ARG A 156 -2.24 21.53 -9.10
C ARG A 156 -3.03 21.14 -10.36
N GLU A 157 -3.75 20.00 -10.34
CA GLU A 157 -4.67 19.62 -11.43
C GLU A 157 -5.79 20.65 -11.63
N LEU A 158 -6.17 21.38 -10.58
CA LEU A 158 -7.11 22.51 -10.64
C LEU A 158 -6.45 23.85 -10.99
N GLY A 159 -5.15 23.87 -11.31
CA GLY A 159 -4.42 25.06 -11.71
C GLY A 159 -3.82 25.89 -10.57
N HIS A 160 -3.84 25.39 -9.33
CA HIS A 160 -3.19 26.08 -8.21
C HIS A 160 -1.68 25.82 -8.17
N ILE A 161 -0.91 26.80 -7.72
CA ILE A 161 0.54 26.69 -7.52
C ILE A 161 0.78 26.25 -6.07
N ILE A 162 1.17 24.97 -5.88
CA ILE A 162 1.46 24.40 -4.57
C ILE A 162 2.93 23.95 -4.53
N PRO A 163 3.76 24.50 -3.64
CA PRO A 163 5.18 24.09 -3.54
C PRO A 163 5.37 22.74 -2.87
N ASN A 164 6.49 22.06 -3.19
CA ASN A 164 6.91 20.80 -2.55
C ASN A 164 7.58 21.11 -1.19
N THR A 165 6.79 21.46 -0.19
CA THR A 165 7.24 21.82 1.16
C THR A 165 6.41 21.10 2.23
N CYS A 166 6.84 21.13 3.47
CA CYS A 166 6.08 20.61 4.62
C CYS A 166 5.65 19.13 4.48
N GLY A 167 6.51 18.29 3.90
CA GLY A 167 6.26 16.85 3.72
C GLY A 167 5.45 16.53 2.46
N ILE A 168 5.31 17.49 1.52
CA ILE A 168 4.81 17.24 0.17
C ILE A 168 5.98 16.77 -0.67
N LEU A 169 5.90 15.56 -1.24
CA LEU A 169 6.95 15.02 -2.09
C LEU A 169 6.76 15.46 -3.55
N ASP A 170 7.86 15.51 -4.28
CA ASP A 170 7.82 15.69 -5.71
C ASP A 170 7.43 14.35 -6.38
N VAL A 171 6.32 14.36 -7.12
CA VAL A 171 5.81 13.16 -7.79
C VAL A 171 6.55 12.83 -9.08
N ASP A 172 7.32 13.76 -9.59
CA ASP A 172 8.16 13.58 -10.78
C ASP A 172 9.56 13.03 -10.41
N GLU A 173 9.94 13.02 -9.11
CA GLU A 173 11.12 12.36 -8.59
C GLU A 173 10.88 10.85 -8.35
N PRO A 174 11.84 9.97 -8.69
CA PRO A 174 11.73 8.55 -8.38
C PRO A 174 11.73 8.32 -6.86
N PRO A 175 11.05 7.27 -6.37
CA PRO A 175 11.07 6.92 -4.95
C PRO A 175 12.48 6.53 -4.51
N ARG A 176 12.91 7.02 -3.34
CA ARG A 176 14.23 6.71 -2.77
C ARG A 176 14.23 5.29 -2.20
N PRO A 177 15.37 4.59 -2.21
CA PRO A 177 15.47 3.24 -1.63
C PRO A 177 15.00 3.17 -0.17
N GLU A 178 15.33 4.20 0.64
CA GLU A 178 15.00 4.29 2.06
C GLU A 178 13.50 4.39 2.31
N GLU A 179 12.72 4.88 1.36
CA GLU A 179 11.26 4.98 1.43
C GLU A 179 10.57 3.62 1.23
N ARG A 180 11.33 2.59 0.86
CA ARG A 180 10.87 1.20 0.68
C ARG A 180 11.31 0.28 1.81
N GLU A 181 12.22 0.73 2.68
CA GLU A 181 12.75 -0.07 3.78
C GLU A 181 11.84 -0.01 5.00
N ASP A 182 11.64 -1.18 5.63
CA ASP A 182 11.02 -1.25 6.94
C ASP A 182 11.97 -0.62 7.98
N ALA A 183 11.57 0.52 8.52
CA ALA A 183 12.34 1.22 9.55
C ALA A 183 12.60 0.34 10.79
N TYR A 184 11.74 -0.66 11.05
CA TYR A 184 11.88 -1.56 12.19
C TYR A 184 13.10 -2.49 12.06
N GLU A 185 13.35 -3.06 10.87
CA GLU A 185 14.53 -3.93 10.68
C GLU A 185 15.84 -3.17 10.88
N ARG A 186 15.89 -1.91 10.47
CA ARG A 186 17.08 -1.06 10.57
C ARG A 186 17.40 -0.65 12.02
N TYR A 187 16.38 -0.39 12.83
CA TYR A 187 16.55 0.10 14.21
C TYR A 187 16.43 -1.00 15.27
N ALA A 188 15.81 -2.15 14.99
CA ALA A 188 15.70 -3.27 15.93
C ALA A 188 17.02 -4.03 16.09
N THR A 189 17.92 -4.00 15.10
CA THR A 189 19.24 -4.62 15.16
C THR A 189 20.19 -3.89 16.14
N ASP A 190 19.98 -2.61 16.38
CA ASP A 190 20.85 -1.79 17.21
C ASP A 190 20.66 -2.03 18.75
N ARG A 191 19.55 -2.68 19.15
CA ARG A 191 19.29 -3.01 20.57
C ARG A 191 19.92 -4.32 21.05
N LYS A 192 20.54 -5.10 20.18
CA LYS A 192 21.24 -6.35 20.59
C LYS A 192 22.69 -6.14 21.03
N SER A 193 23.20 -4.91 20.98
CA SER A 193 24.57 -4.59 21.39
C SER A 193 24.71 -3.93 22.78
N VAL A 194 23.64 -3.93 23.59
CA VAL A 194 23.68 -3.42 24.97
C VAL A 194 23.10 -4.49 25.89
N VAL A 195 23.90 -5.50 26.17
CA VAL A 195 23.92 -6.29 27.42
C VAL A 195 25.35 -6.76 27.67
#